data_55a0c6d889d422a4a62e9c230ceb50ef
#
_entry.id   55a0c6d889d422a4a62e9c230ceb50ef
#
_cell.length_a   1.000
_cell.length_b   1.000
_cell.length_c   1.000
_cell.angle_alpha   90.00
_cell.angle_beta   90.00
_cell.angle_gamma   90.00
#
_symmetry.space_group_name_H-M   'P 1'
#
loop_
_entity.id
_entity.type
_entity.pdbx_description
1 polymer ?
#
loop_
_entity_poly.entity_id
_entity_poly.type
_entity_poly.pdbx_seq_one_letter_code
_entity_poly.pdbx_strand_id
1 'polypeptide(L)'
;EGNVCIDGINIAELKDRQLSKFRRENIGYIYQDYSLIPEYTAYENIVLPLILDNKDIDGDEVRELMSSLQIEYCYEKYPYEMSGGEQQRVAIARALINHPAVVYADEPTGNLDAGSSENVAAMLALAASKYRQTIIMVTHDKQMAGYADRVLSIVDGNVSSEVNV
;
A
#
# COMPACT_ATOMS: atom_id res chain seq x y z
N GLU A 1 25.66 -4.73 6.95
CA GLU A 1 25.63 -5.75 5.88
C GLU A 1 24.42 -6.65 6.11
N GLY A 2 23.66 -6.93 5.04
CA GLY A 2 22.48 -7.79 5.12
C GLY A 2 21.92 -8.07 3.73
N ASN A 3 21.10 -9.12 3.62
CA ASN A 3 20.38 -9.47 2.40
C ASN A 3 18.90 -9.17 2.58
N VAL A 4 18.28 -8.64 1.54
CA VAL A 4 16.83 -8.47 1.47
C VAL A 4 16.33 -9.31 0.31
N CYS A 5 15.57 -10.34 0.64
CA CYS A 5 15.00 -11.26 -0.35
C CYS A 5 13.48 -11.07 -0.42
N ILE A 6 12.96 -10.87 -1.62
CA ILE A 6 11.53 -10.83 -1.93
C ILE A 6 11.29 -11.90 -3.00
N ASP A 7 10.40 -12.84 -2.75
CA ASP A 7 10.12 -14.00 -3.60
C ASP A 7 11.39 -14.74 -4.06
N GLY A 8 12.35 -14.90 -3.13
CA GLY A 8 13.61 -15.59 -3.39
C GLY A 8 14.65 -14.78 -4.15
N ILE A 9 14.35 -13.55 -4.54
CA ILE A 9 15.28 -12.65 -5.25
C ILE A 9 15.96 -11.73 -4.25
N ASN A 10 17.30 -11.78 -4.17
CA ASN A 10 18.08 -10.83 -3.36
C ASN A 10 18.15 -9.48 -4.07
N ILE A 11 17.38 -8.50 -3.59
CA ILE A 11 17.30 -7.19 -4.24
C ILE A 11 18.58 -6.36 -4.12
N ALA A 12 19.47 -6.68 -3.16
CA ALA A 12 20.75 -6.00 -2.99
C ALA A 12 21.77 -6.35 -4.10
N GLU A 13 21.54 -7.44 -4.85
CA GLU A 13 22.39 -7.87 -5.96
C GLU A 13 21.93 -7.34 -7.32
N LEU A 14 20.73 -6.72 -7.38
CA LEU A 14 20.18 -6.20 -8.61
C LEU A 14 20.88 -4.90 -9.02
N LYS A 15 21.18 -4.78 -10.32
CA LYS A 15 21.67 -3.52 -10.90
C LYS A 15 20.51 -2.51 -10.98
N ASP A 16 20.84 -1.22 -11.01
CA ASP A 16 19.86 -0.12 -10.95
C ASP A 16 18.65 -0.30 -11.89
N ARG A 17 18.88 -0.69 -13.14
CA ARG A 17 17.79 -0.92 -14.11
C ARG A 17 16.91 -2.11 -13.72
N GLN A 18 17.51 -3.18 -13.23
CA GLN A 18 16.80 -4.38 -12.76
C GLN A 18 16.04 -4.08 -11.48
N LEU A 19 16.67 -3.34 -10.55
CA LEU A 19 16.08 -2.91 -9.29
C LEU A 19 14.87 -1.99 -9.51
N SER A 20 14.98 -1.03 -10.45
CA SER A 20 13.86 -0.14 -10.80
C SER A 20 12.68 -0.92 -11.40
N LYS A 21 12.95 -1.88 -12.28
CA LYS A 21 11.93 -2.78 -12.82
C LYS A 21 11.32 -3.63 -11.72
N PHE A 22 12.15 -4.26 -10.88
CA PHE A 22 11.70 -5.11 -9.79
C PHE A 22 10.78 -4.36 -8.81
N ARG A 23 11.18 -3.14 -8.42
CA ARG A 23 10.36 -2.29 -7.52
C ARG A 23 8.99 -2.00 -8.11
N ARG A 24 8.93 -1.63 -9.38
CA ARG A 24 7.66 -1.32 -10.06
C ARG A 24 6.73 -2.53 -10.13
N GLU A 25 7.27 -3.72 -10.39
CA GLU A 25 6.50 -4.95 -10.56
C GLU A 25 6.10 -5.62 -9.24
N ASN A 26 6.93 -5.50 -8.19
CA ASN A 26 6.84 -6.35 -7.00
C ASN A 26 6.63 -5.59 -5.70
N ILE A 27 6.67 -4.25 -5.72
CA ILE A 27 6.55 -3.45 -4.50
C ILE A 27 5.45 -2.41 -4.67
N GLY A 28 4.45 -2.46 -3.77
CA GLY A 28 3.47 -1.40 -3.59
C GLY A 28 3.93 -0.44 -2.48
N TYR A 29 3.61 0.85 -2.62
CA TYR A 29 3.88 1.86 -1.59
C TYR A 29 2.63 2.62 -1.22
N ILE A 30 2.40 2.75 0.09
CA ILE A 30 1.36 3.57 0.70
C ILE A 30 2.08 4.59 1.59
N TYR A 31 1.95 5.86 1.25
CA TYR A 31 2.60 6.97 1.96
C TYR A 31 1.62 7.67 2.90
N GLN A 32 2.15 8.31 3.93
CA GLN A 32 1.39 9.11 4.89
C GLN A 32 0.66 10.29 4.23
N ASP A 33 1.26 10.92 3.21
CA ASP A 33 0.71 12.04 2.45
C ASP A 33 -0.09 11.61 1.22
N TYR A 34 -0.42 10.30 1.12
CA TYR A 34 -1.12 9.65 0.01
C TYR A 34 -0.31 9.66 -1.30
N SER A 35 0.50 10.68 -1.57
CA SER A 35 1.31 10.89 -2.79
C SER A 35 0.49 10.63 -4.08
N LEU A 36 -0.76 11.09 -4.12
CA LEU A 36 -1.59 11.06 -5.32
C LEU A 36 -1.16 12.18 -6.28
N ILE A 37 -1.26 11.92 -7.56
CA ILE A 37 -1.02 12.94 -8.60
C ILE A 37 -2.28 13.81 -8.68
N PRO A 38 -2.18 15.12 -8.35
CA PRO A 38 -3.36 15.97 -8.20
C PRO A 38 -4.10 16.24 -9.51
N GLU A 39 -3.43 16.12 -10.65
CA GLU A 39 -4.00 16.30 -11.99
C GLU A 39 -4.69 15.03 -12.52
N TYR A 40 -4.62 13.92 -11.80
CA TYR A 40 -5.22 12.65 -12.17
C TYR A 40 -6.44 12.36 -11.30
N THR A 41 -7.45 11.77 -11.91
CA THR A 41 -8.62 11.21 -11.17
C THR A 41 -8.19 10.05 -10.26
N ALA A 42 -9.11 9.60 -9.41
CA ALA A 42 -8.88 8.40 -8.58
C ALA A 42 -8.57 7.19 -9.46
N TYR A 43 -9.34 6.98 -10.54
CA TYR A 43 -9.09 5.90 -11.49
C TYR A 43 -7.68 5.99 -12.11
N GLU A 44 -7.30 7.16 -12.64
CA GLU A 44 -6.00 7.36 -13.28
C GLU A 44 -4.83 7.15 -12.30
N ASN A 45 -4.99 7.59 -11.05
CA ASN A 45 -4.02 7.32 -9.99
C ASN A 45 -3.88 5.81 -9.72
N ILE A 46 -5.00 5.08 -9.67
CA ILE A 46 -5.00 3.63 -9.39
C ILE A 46 -4.32 2.85 -10.52
N VAL A 47 -4.63 3.15 -11.78
CA VAL A 47 -4.09 2.37 -12.92
C VAL A 47 -2.68 2.79 -13.33
N LEU A 48 -2.14 3.87 -12.79
CA LEU A 48 -0.82 4.39 -13.15
C LEU A 48 0.30 3.33 -13.09
N PRO A 49 0.39 2.45 -12.07
CA PRO A 49 1.42 1.40 -12.04
C PRO A 49 1.33 0.44 -13.22
N LEU A 50 0.11 0.10 -13.66
CA LEU A 50 -0.10 -0.77 -14.82
C LEU A 50 0.38 -0.08 -16.11
N ILE A 51 0.04 1.20 -16.29
CA ILE A 51 0.47 2.01 -17.44
C ILE A 51 2.01 2.08 -17.51
N LEU A 52 2.67 2.36 -16.38
CA LEU A 52 4.13 2.45 -16.30
C LEU A 52 4.83 1.11 -16.59
N ASP A 53 4.13 0.01 -16.39
CA ASP A 53 4.62 -1.34 -16.62
C ASP A 53 4.20 -1.91 -17.99
N ASN A 54 3.50 -1.11 -18.80
CA ASN A 54 2.90 -1.50 -20.08
C ASN A 54 2.02 -2.74 -19.99
N LYS A 55 1.27 -2.89 -18.89
CA LYS A 55 0.28 -3.93 -18.69
C LYS A 55 -1.08 -3.48 -19.20
N ASP A 56 -1.86 -4.45 -19.66
CA ASP A 56 -3.27 -4.22 -19.99
C ASP A 56 -4.06 -3.87 -18.73
N ILE A 57 -5.04 -2.99 -18.88
CA ILE A 57 -5.92 -2.57 -17.79
C ILE A 57 -7.22 -3.34 -17.92
N ASP A 58 -7.48 -4.21 -16.95
CA ASP A 58 -8.79 -4.83 -16.79
C ASP A 58 -9.71 -3.88 -16.00
N GLY A 59 -10.68 -3.28 -16.68
CA GLY A 59 -11.61 -2.34 -16.08
C GLY A 59 -12.52 -2.98 -15.02
N ASP A 60 -12.82 -4.26 -15.13
CA ASP A 60 -13.65 -4.98 -14.14
C ASP A 60 -12.86 -5.23 -12.87
N GLU A 61 -11.58 -5.60 -12.98
CA GLU A 61 -10.67 -5.73 -11.84
C GLU A 61 -10.51 -4.41 -11.08
N VAL A 62 -10.31 -3.29 -11.79
CA VAL A 62 -10.21 -1.97 -11.17
C VAL A 62 -11.48 -1.63 -10.40
N ARG A 63 -12.66 -1.88 -10.99
CA ARG A 63 -13.95 -1.63 -10.31
C ARG A 63 -14.15 -2.51 -9.10
N GLU A 64 -13.82 -3.81 -9.20
CA GLU A 64 -13.90 -4.72 -8.06
C GLU A 64 -13.00 -4.25 -6.91
N LEU A 65 -11.77 -3.83 -7.20
CA LEU A 65 -10.84 -3.29 -6.21
C LEU A 65 -11.39 -2.01 -5.59
N MET A 66 -11.87 -1.05 -6.38
CA MET A 66 -12.46 0.19 -5.88
C MET A 66 -13.70 -0.07 -5.03
N SER A 67 -14.54 -1.02 -5.42
CA SER A 67 -15.72 -1.43 -4.67
C SER A 67 -15.34 -2.07 -3.32
N SER A 68 -14.33 -2.95 -3.31
CA SER A 68 -13.84 -3.58 -2.08
C SER A 68 -13.27 -2.58 -1.07
N LEU A 69 -12.75 -1.46 -1.54
CA LEU A 69 -12.23 -0.34 -0.75
C LEU A 69 -13.26 0.77 -0.54
N GLN A 70 -14.51 0.57 -0.98
CA GLN A 70 -15.63 1.52 -0.81
C GLN A 70 -15.33 2.90 -1.41
N ILE A 71 -14.70 2.96 -2.58
CA ILE A 71 -14.34 4.19 -3.30
C ILE A 71 -14.81 4.21 -4.76
N GLU A 72 -15.73 3.35 -5.15
CA GLU A 72 -16.24 3.29 -6.53
C GLU A 72 -16.83 4.64 -6.98
N TYR A 73 -17.52 5.34 -6.07
CA TYR A 73 -18.06 6.68 -6.31
C TYR A 73 -17.00 7.78 -6.46
N CYS A 74 -15.73 7.48 -6.21
CA CYS A 74 -14.62 8.40 -6.42
C CYS A 74 -14.00 8.30 -7.82
N TYR A 75 -14.47 7.40 -8.67
CA TYR A 75 -13.84 7.03 -9.95
C TYR A 75 -13.34 8.25 -10.77
N GLU A 76 -14.22 9.26 -10.96
CA GLU A 76 -13.93 10.48 -11.72
C GLU A 76 -13.43 11.66 -10.85
N LYS A 77 -13.33 11.48 -9.52
CA LYS A 77 -12.91 12.56 -8.62
C LYS A 77 -11.41 12.77 -8.67
N TYR A 78 -11.01 14.03 -8.58
CA TYR A 78 -9.63 14.43 -8.35
C TYR A 78 -9.28 14.42 -6.86
N PRO A 79 -7.98 14.35 -6.48
CA PRO A 79 -7.56 14.34 -5.08
C PRO A 79 -8.16 15.46 -4.23
N TYR A 80 -8.27 16.68 -4.77
CA TYR A 80 -8.83 17.83 -4.05
C TYR A 80 -10.34 17.77 -3.81
N GLU A 81 -11.05 16.84 -4.45
CA GLU A 81 -12.49 16.57 -4.27
C GLU A 81 -12.75 15.44 -3.27
N MET A 82 -11.71 14.81 -2.75
CA MET A 82 -11.77 13.66 -1.87
C MET A 82 -11.35 14.02 -0.45
N SER A 83 -12.01 13.42 0.55
CA SER A 83 -11.55 13.45 1.94
C SER A 83 -10.21 12.72 2.10
N GLY A 84 -9.49 12.97 3.19
CA GLY A 84 -8.23 12.28 3.47
C GLY A 84 -8.37 10.75 3.49
N GLY A 85 -9.46 10.25 4.09
CA GLY A 85 -9.75 8.81 4.08
C GLY A 85 -10.04 8.23 2.69
N GLU A 86 -10.72 9.00 1.81
CA GLU A 86 -10.92 8.59 0.40
C GLU A 86 -9.59 8.57 -0.36
N GLN A 87 -8.76 9.61 -0.19
CA GLN A 87 -7.43 9.68 -0.81
C GLN A 87 -6.54 8.51 -0.38
N GLN A 88 -6.56 8.18 0.92
CA GLN A 88 -5.80 7.04 1.44
C GLN A 88 -6.27 5.72 0.84
N ARG A 89 -7.58 5.51 0.70
CA ARG A 89 -8.10 4.30 0.06
C ARG A 89 -7.76 4.22 -1.43
N VAL A 90 -7.69 5.35 -2.13
CA VAL A 90 -7.18 5.42 -3.51
C VAL A 90 -5.69 5.07 -3.56
N ALA A 91 -4.88 5.57 -2.62
CA ALA A 91 -3.46 5.21 -2.52
C ALA A 91 -3.25 3.72 -2.22
N ILE A 92 -4.11 3.11 -1.39
CA ILE A 92 -4.13 1.66 -1.14
C ILE A 92 -4.47 0.90 -2.43
N ALA A 93 -5.52 1.30 -3.15
CA ALA A 93 -5.89 0.67 -4.42
C ALA A 93 -4.73 0.73 -5.43
N ARG A 94 -4.09 1.89 -5.56
CA ARG A 94 -2.90 2.07 -6.42
C ARG A 94 -1.75 1.14 -6.04
N ALA A 95 -1.52 0.94 -4.74
CA ALA A 95 -0.46 0.05 -4.27
C ALA A 95 -0.76 -1.43 -4.55
N LEU A 96 -2.04 -1.83 -4.59
CA LEU A 96 -2.47 -3.22 -4.74
C LEU A 96 -2.70 -3.66 -6.19
N ILE A 97 -3.05 -2.73 -7.09
CA ILE A 97 -3.53 -3.06 -8.45
C ILE A 97 -2.53 -3.87 -9.29
N ASN A 98 -1.25 -3.71 -9.03
CA ASN A 98 -0.19 -4.43 -9.76
C ASN A 98 0.13 -5.82 -9.16
N HIS A 99 -0.61 -6.28 -8.15
CA HIS A 99 -0.39 -7.52 -7.40
C HIS A 99 1.06 -7.66 -6.90
N PRO A 100 1.59 -6.68 -6.17
CA PRO A 100 2.99 -6.70 -5.74
C PRO A 100 3.25 -7.86 -4.77
N ALA A 101 4.48 -8.35 -4.70
CA ALA A 101 4.89 -9.35 -3.71
C ALA A 101 4.83 -8.80 -2.27
N VAL A 102 5.08 -7.50 -2.11
CA VAL A 102 5.04 -6.82 -0.81
C VAL A 102 4.49 -5.40 -0.94
N VAL A 103 3.71 -4.97 0.04
CA VAL A 103 3.27 -3.57 0.20
C VAL A 103 3.95 -2.96 1.41
N TYR A 104 4.63 -1.85 1.22
CA TYR A 104 5.14 -1.01 2.31
C TYR A 104 4.15 0.10 2.60
N ALA A 105 3.74 0.24 3.86
CA ALA A 105 2.85 1.29 4.34
C ALA A 105 3.59 2.11 5.41
N ASP A 106 3.87 3.36 5.10
CA ASP A 106 4.56 4.29 6.00
C ASP A 106 3.54 5.23 6.63
N GLU A 107 3.29 5.04 7.93
CA GLU A 107 2.28 5.78 8.71
C GLU A 107 0.94 5.94 7.96
N PRO A 108 0.32 4.85 7.47
CA PRO A 108 -0.81 4.93 6.54
C PRO A 108 -2.07 5.58 7.12
N THR A 109 -2.08 5.87 8.41
CA THR A 109 -3.20 6.50 9.13
C THR A 109 -2.82 7.81 9.80
N GLY A 110 -1.57 8.26 9.66
CA GLY A 110 -1.03 9.40 10.39
C GLY A 110 -1.73 10.75 10.13
N ASN A 111 -2.41 10.89 8.99
CA ASN A 111 -3.14 12.11 8.61
C ASN A 111 -4.67 11.95 8.70
N LEU A 112 -5.16 10.88 9.32
CA LEU A 112 -6.58 10.54 9.41
C LEU A 112 -7.13 10.75 10.82
N ASP A 113 -8.44 10.99 10.92
CA ASP A 113 -9.17 10.89 12.19
C ASP A 113 -9.27 9.43 12.66
N ALA A 114 -9.59 9.22 13.95
CA ALA A 114 -9.60 7.89 14.54
C ALA A 114 -10.54 6.89 13.82
N GLY A 115 -11.73 7.32 13.41
CA GLY A 115 -12.68 6.45 12.71
C GLY A 115 -12.21 6.06 11.32
N SER A 116 -11.59 6.99 10.59
CA SER A 116 -10.98 6.71 9.29
C SER A 116 -9.75 5.80 9.41
N SER A 117 -8.97 5.96 10.48
CA SER A 117 -7.79 5.15 10.77
C SER A 117 -8.14 3.68 10.99
N GLU A 118 -9.15 3.39 11.82
CA GLU A 118 -9.63 2.02 12.05
C GLU A 118 -10.14 1.37 10.76
N ASN A 119 -10.89 2.12 9.94
CA ASN A 119 -11.38 1.62 8.66
C ASN A 119 -10.24 1.27 7.70
N VAL A 120 -9.21 2.12 7.59
CA VAL A 120 -8.04 1.88 6.75
C VAL A 120 -7.26 0.66 7.24
N ALA A 121 -7.04 0.52 8.54
CA ALA A 121 -6.35 -0.65 9.10
C ALA A 121 -7.10 -1.97 8.82
N ALA A 122 -8.42 -1.97 9.04
CA ALA A 122 -9.26 -3.12 8.73
C ALA A 122 -9.22 -3.48 7.23
N MET A 123 -9.23 -2.48 6.34
CA MET A 123 -9.10 -2.68 4.90
C MET A 123 -7.74 -3.26 4.49
N LEU A 124 -6.65 -2.80 5.10
CA LEU A 124 -5.31 -3.36 4.87
C LEU A 124 -5.24 -4.81 5.33
N ALA A 125 -5.76 -5.14 6.51
CA ALA A 125 -5.81 -6.52 7.00
C ALA A 125 -6.67 -7.43 6.09
N LEU A 126 -7.79 -6.92 5.60
CA LEU A 126 -8.66 -7.63 4.64
C LEU A 126 -7.96 -7.85 3.30
N ALA A 127 -7.24 -6.85 2.79
CA ALA A 127 -6.46 -6.94 1.56
C ALA A 127 -5.33 -7.98 1.70
N ALA A 128 -4.60 -7.96 2.84
CA ALA A 128 -3.58 -8.95 3.15
C ALA A 128 -4.13 -10.37 3.08
N SER A 129 -5.29 -10.61 3.70
CA SER A 129 -5.96 -11.92 3.71
C SER A 129 -6.51 -12.31 2.33
N LYS A 130 -7.33 -11.42 1.70
CA LYS A 130 -8.03 -11.70 0.43
C LYS A 130 -7.05 -11.94 -0.72
N TYR A 131 -6.02 -11.11 -0.82
CA TYR A 131 -5.05 -11.17 -1.92
C TYR A 131 -3.76 -11.91 -1.54
N ARG A 132 -3.70 -12.52 -0.33
CA ARG A 132 -2.49 -13.17 0.22
C ARG A 132 -1.27 -12.25 0.16
N GLN A 133 -1.50 -10.98 0.48
CA GLN A 133 -0.52 -9.91 0.35
C GLN A 133 0.34 -9.80 1.60
N THR A 134 1.65 -9.75 1.46
CA THR A 134 2.54 -9.35 2.55
C THR A 134 2.51 -7.83 2.69
N ILE A 135 2.08 -7.33 3.86
CA ILE A 135 2.10 -5.89 4.17
C ILE A 135 3.09 -5.63 5.30
N ILE A 136 4.01 -4.72 5.07
CA ILE A 136 4.95 -4.23 6.08
C ILE A 136 4.55 -2.79 6.41
N MET A 137 4.00 -2.59 7.61
CA MET A 137 3.54 -1.29 8.07
C MET A 137 4.51 -0.71 9.10
N VAL A 138 4.90 0.53 8.90
CA VAL A 138 5.59 1.33 9.90
C VAL A 138 4.56 2.24 10.57
N THR A 139 4.45 2.17 11.89
CA THR A 139 3.56 3.03 12.66
C THR A 139 4.03 3.17 14.10
N HIS A 140 3.71 4.31 14.72
CA HIS A 140 3.84 4.54 16.15
C HIS A 140 2.52 4.32 16.90
N ASP A 141 1.43 4.06 16.18
CA ASP A 141 0.12 3.82 16.78
C ASP A 141 -0.04 2.34 17.17
N LYS A 142 -0.23 2.12 18.49
CA LYS A 142 -0.41 0.77 19.04
C LYS A 142 -1.71 0.10 18.62
N GLN A 143 -2.75 0.88 18.30
CA GLN A 143 -4.01 0.31 17.80
C GLN A 143 -3.81 -0.26 16.40
N MET A 144 -3.06 0.46 15.54
CA MET A 144 -2.70 -0.02 14.21
C MET A 144 -1.83 -1.27 14.27
N ALA A 145 -0.88 -1.34 15.19
CA ALA A 145 -0.05 -2.53 15.41
C ALA A 145 -0.88 -3.78 15.77
N GLY A 146 -2.04 -3.61 16.41
CA GLY A 146 -2.97 -4.71 16.75
C GLY A 146 -3.65 -5.40 15.55
N TYR A 147 -3.55 -4.83 14.34
CA TYR A 147 -4.05 -5.47 13.11
C TYR A 147 -3.01 -6.36 12.41
N ALA A 148 -1.77 -6.37 12.90
CA ALA A 148 -0.68 -7.14 12.30
C ALA A 148 -0.59 -8.54 12.92
N ASP A 149 -0.22 -9.54 12.11
CA ASP A 149 0.07 -10.88 12.61
C ASP A 149 1.36 -10.92 13.43
N ARG A 150 2.26 -9.96 13.19
CA ARG A 150 3.59 -9.90 13.81
C ARG A 150 4.02 -8.44 14.01
N VAL A 151 4.49 -8.11 15.20
CA VAL A 151 4.97 -6.77 15.55
C VAL A 151 6.45 -6.80 15.94
N LEU A 152 7.25 -5.96 15.30
CA LEU A 152 8.65 -5.72 15.62
C LEU A 152 8.82 -4.33 16.23
N SER A 153 9.35 -4.26 17.43
CA SER A 153 9.69 -2.97 18.07
C SER A 153 11.16 -2.62 17.80
N ILE A 154 11.37 -1.42 17.29
CA ILE A 154 12.73 -0.90 17.01
C ILE A 154 12.98 0.26 17.97
N VAL A 155 14.07 0.14 18.77
CA VAL A 155 14.52 1.18 19.69
C VAL A 155 16.01 1.40 19.45
N ASP A 156 16.40 2.64 19.23
CA ASP A 156 17.80 3.05 18.97
C ASP A 156 18.49 2.21 17.86
N GLY A 157 17.75 1.90 16.80
CA GLY A 157 18.23 1.14 15.66
C GLY A 157 18.36 -0.38 15.88
N ASN A 158 17.92 -0.88 17.03
CA ASN A 158 17.93 -2.30 17.37
C ASN A 158 16.52 -2.86 17.46
N VAL A 159 16.32 -4.07 16.97
CA VAL A 159 15.07 -4.81 17.21
C VAL A 159 15.04 -5.24 18.66
N SER A 160 14.10 -4.71 19.45
CA SER A 160 14.04 -4.92 20.90
C SER A 160 13.06 -6.02 21.33
N SER A 161 12.03 -6.27 20.56
CA SER A 161 11.02 -7.30 20.85
C SER A 161 10.30 -7.73 19.59
N GLU A 162 9.79 -8.93 19.63
CA GLU A 162 8.87 -9.50 18.63
C GLU A 162 7.67 -10.05 19.39
N VAL A 163 6.48 -9.67 18.95
CA VAL A 163 5.21 -10.14 19.50
C VAL A 163 4.38 -10.72 18.37
N ASN A 164 3.99 -11.97 18.48
CA ASN A 164 2.93 -12.56 17.66
C ASN A 164 1.59 -12.19 18.30
N VAL A 165 0.71 -11.56 17.56
CA VAL A 165 -0.60 -11.06 18.02
C VAL A 165 -1.66 -12.10 17.75
#